data_09fae4ec98f1668d68666b4f0c03897c
#
_entry.id   09fae4ec98f1668d68666b4f0c03897c
#
_cell.length_a   1.000
_cell.length_b   1.000
_cell.length_c   1.000
_cell.angle_alpha   90.00
_cell.angle_beta   90.00
_cell.angle_gamma   90.00
#
_symmetry.space_group_name_H-M   'P 1'
#
loop_
_entity.id
_entity.type
_entity.pdbx_description
1 polymer ?
#
loop_
_entity_poly.entity_id
_entity_poly.type
_entity_poly.pdbx_seq_one_letter_code
_entity_poly.pdbx_strand_id
1 'polypeptide(L)'
;ATGKETRLVNAGEISSTGVEVTLDYRVIDNDNFSWNTVVNVGANEAIVESLPDGVQESYPIVADVFPTDGGADLELVAIEGEKLGQLRGLGFQRDGNGNIIHENGIPQLTDEKVTAGSYQPDARIGFQNILNYKNWEFSFLFDGQVGGRLYSRKHALLTSGGAATNEDGQNLNMSTLTGRAEYDISYNASGE
;
A
#
# COMPACT_ATOMS: atom_id res chain seq x y z
N ALA A 1 -1.58 16.45 -40.13
CA ALA A 1 -2.40 15.48 -39.37
C ALA A 1 -2.06 14.08 -39.91
N THR A 2 -1.66 13.15 -39.06
CA THR A 2 -1.21 11.80 -39.47
C THR A 2 -2.35 10.81 -39.63
N GLY A 3 -3.60 11.22 -39.41
CA GLY A 3 -4.80 10.35 -39.46
C GLY A 3 -4.83 9.26 -38.38
N LYS A 4 -4.01 9.37 -37.32
CA LYS A 4 -4.01 8.44 -36.19
C LYS A 4 -4.54 9.16 -34.95
N GLU A 5 -5.47 8.52 -34.24
CA GLU A 5 -6.06 9.06 -33.01
C GLU A 5 -5.11 8.93 -31.81
N THR A 6 -4.23 7.94 -31.82
CA THR A 6 -3.28 7.68 -30.73
C THR A 6 -1.88 7.41 -31.27
N ARG A 7 -0.89 7.80 -30.51
CA ARG A 7 0.54 7.54 -30.79
C ARG A 7 1.20 7.01 -29.51
N LEU A 8 1.82 5.85 -29.60
CA LEU A 8 2.67 5.33 -28.53
C LEU A 8 4.05 5.98 -28.65
N VAL A 9 4.52 6.59 -27.59
CA VAL A 9 5.84 7.19 -27.48
C VAL A 9 6.51 6.74 -26.19
N ASN A 10 7.83 6.59 -26.21
CA ASN A 10 8.62 6.46 -24.99
C ASN A 10 8.88 7.87 -24.49
N ALA A 11 8.39 8.17 -23.30
CA ALA A 11 8.52 9.49 -22.70
C ALA A 11 8.58 9.35 -21.18
N GLY A 12 9.33 10.28 -20.54
CA GLY A 12 9.63 10.20 -19.11
C GLY A 12 10.83 9.30 -18.81
N GLU A 13 11.38 9.46 -17.62
CA GLU A 13 12.54 8.72 -17.12
C GLU A 13 12.28 8.22 -15.69
N ILE A 14 12.69 6.99 -15.43
CA ILE A 14 12.62 6.38 -14.11
C ILE A 14 14.00 5.83 -13.79
N SER A 15 14.56 6.27 -12.66
CA SER A 15 15.77 5.66 -12.11
C SER A 15 15.38 4.56 -11.11
N SER A 16 16.21 3.52 -11.02
CA SER A 16 16.03 2.47 -10.04
C SER A 16 17.34 2.12 -9.39
N THR A 17 17.38 2.18 -8.07
CA THR A 17 18.58 1.86 -7.28
C THR A 17 18.22 0.89 -6.19
N GLY A 18 19.05 -0.11 -5.95
CA GLY A 18 18.78 -1.09 -4.93
C GLY A 18 20.01 -1.84 -4.46
N VAL A 19 19.83 -2.55 -3.38
CA VAL A 19 20.81 -3.47 -2.80
C VAL A 19 20.12 -4.78 -2.46
N GLU A 20 20.81 -5.89 -2.71
CA GLU A 20 20.35 -7.21 -2.34
C GLU A 20 21.50 -7.96 -1.65
N VAL A 21 21.18 -8.60 -0.55
CA VAL A 21 22.12 -9.41 0.23
C VAL A 21 21.49 -10.76 0.49
N THR A 22 22.23 -11.81 0.14
CA THR A 22 21.88 -13.19 0.47
C THR A 22 22.98 -13.77 1.34
N LEU A 23 22.61 -14.31 2.49
CA LEU A 23 23.47 -15.07 3.39
C LEU A 23 22.94 -16.49 3.46
N ASP A 24 23.74 -17.43 2.99
CA ASP A 24 23.51 -18.87 3.15
C ASP A 24 24.51 -19.40 4.16
N TYR A 25 24.02 -19.95 5.26
CA TYR A 25 24.86 -20.38 6.36
C TYR A 25 24.44 -21.74 6.91
N ARG A 26 25.40 -22.65 6.94
CA ARG A 26 25.24 -23.97 7.55
C ARG A 26 25.55 -23.87 9.04
N VAL A 27 24.50 -23.88 9.84
CA VAL A 27 24.56 -23.68 11.29
C VAL A 27 25.12 -24.94 11.99
N ILE A 28 24.62 -26.11 11.58
CA ILE A 28 25.01 -27.41 12.09
C ILE A 28 25.15 -28.38 10.94
N ASP A 29 26.18 -29.22 10.95
CA ASP A 29 26.36 -30.28 9.97
C ASP A 29 27.06 -31.47 10.63
N ASN A 30 26.34 -32.53 10.88
CA ASN A 30 26.85 -33.79 11.38
C ASN A 30 26.08 -34.98 10.80
N ASP A 31 26.56 -36.22 11.06
CA ASP A 31 26.02 -37.42 10.43
C ASP A 31 24.52 -37.67 10.64
N ASN A 32 23.93 -37.13 11.70
CA ASN A 32 22.54 -37.38 12.04
C ASN A 32 21.64 -36.11 11.89
N PHE A 33 22.24 -34.92 11.91
CA PHE A 33 21.51 -33.67 11.89
C PHE A 33 22.27 -32.58 11.11
N SER A 34 21.56 -31.91 10.20
CA SER A 34 22.07 -30.70 9.59
C SER A 34 21.00 -29.60 9.65
N TRP A 35 21.47 -28.38 9.80
CA TRP A 35 20.64 -27.19 9.78
C TRP A 35 21.30 -26.15 8.89
N ASN A 36 20.59 -25.79 7.82
CA ASN A 36 20.97 -24.71 6.92
C ASN A 36 19.96 -23.57 7.06
N THR A 37 20.46 -22.35 7.06
CA THR A 37 19.63 -21.14 7.09
C THR A 37 20.03 -20.20 5.96
N VAL A 38 19.04 -19.63 5.29
CA VAL A 38 19.23 -18.63 4.23
C VAL A 38 18.47 -17.37 4.60
N VAL A 39 19.18 -16.25 4.63
CA VAL A 39 18.60 -14.92 4.84
C VAL A 39 18.77 -14.12 3.58
N ASN A 40 17.66 -13.59 3.07
CA ASN A 40 17.64 -12.68 1.93
C ASN A 40 17.10 -11.33 2.39
N VAL A 41 17.80 -10.26 2.06
CA VAL A 41 17.33 -8.89 2.30
C VAL A 41 17.53 -8.11 1.03
N GLY A 42 16.46 -7.54 0.51
CA GLY A 42 16.50 -6.68 -0.67
C GLY A 42 15.79 -5.36 -0.39
N ALA A 43 16.42 -4.26 -0.79
CA ALA A 43 15.84 -2.93 -0.80
C ALA A 43 16.01 -2.35 -2.20
N ASN A 44 14.94 -1.87 -2.79
CA ASN A 44 14.94 -1.24 -4.11
C ASN A 44 14.01 -0.04 -4.12
N GLU A 45 14.49 1.05 -4.69
CA GLU A 45 13.73 2.28 -4.84
C GLU A 45 13.75 2.71 -6.31
N ALA A 46 12.58 2.93 -6.87
CA ALA A 46 12.43 3.51 -8.21
C ALA A 46 11.82 4.91 -8.07
N ILE A 47 12.51 5.90 -8.62
CA ILE A 47 12.11 7.32 -8.61
C ILE A 47 11.73 7.74 -10.03
N VAL A 48 10.69 8.53 -10.15
CA VAL A 48 10.31 9.19 -11.42
C VAL A 48 11.17 10.43 -11.60
N GLU A 49 12.14 10.37 -12.50
CA GLU A 49 13.07 11.50 -12.75
C GLU A 49 12.43 12.57 -13.63
N SER A 50 11.61 12.16 -14.58
CA SER A 50 10.86 13.09 -15.43
C SER A 50 9.56 12.48 -15.93
N LEU A 51 8.58 13.32 -16.17
CA LEU A 51 7.31 12.97 -16.81
C LEU A 51 7.33 13.28 -18.31
N PRO A 52 6.40 12.70 -19.10
CA PRO A 52 6.23 13.03 -20.51
C PRO A 52 5.96 14.52 -20.73
N ASP A 53 6.45 15.07 -21.85
CA ASP A 53 6.17 16.47 -22.23
C ASP A 53 4.67 16.78 -22.23
N GLY A 54 4.29 17.87 -21.59
CA GLY A 54 2.91 18.32 -21.48
C GLY A 54 2.14 17.76 -20.26
N VAL A 55 2.74 16.90 -19.48
CA VAL A 55 2.21 16.46 -18.17
C VAL A 55 2.77 17.37 -17.10
N GLN A 56 1.89 18.06 -16.34
CA GLN A 56 2.35 19.10 -15.40
C GLN A 56 2.61 18.60 -13.99
N GLU A 57 1.77 17.70 -13.47
CA GLU A 57 1.85 17.31 -12.04
C GLU A 57 2.03 15.80 -11.85
N SER A 58 1.25 15.02 -12.58
CA SER A 58 1.25 13.57 -12.43
C SER A 58 0.79 12.88 -13.71
N TYR A 59 1.29 11.68 -13.92
CA TYR A 59 0.85 10.81 -15.00
C TYR A 59 0.10 9.61 -14.43
N PRO A 60 -1.16 9.36 -14.82
CA PRO A 60 -1.91 8.22 -14.34
C PRO A 60 -1.36 6.92 -14.95
N ILE A 61 -0.79 6.06 -14.11
CA ILE A 61 -0.42 4.70 -14.48
C ILE A 61 -1.68 3.84 -14.57
N VAL A 62 -2.59 4.00 -13.59
CA VAL A 62 -3.95 3.47 -13.57
C VAL A 62 -4.86 4.58 -13.11
N ALA A 63 -5.68 5.09 -14.01
CA ALA A 63 -6.52 6.26 -13.78
C ALA A 63 -7.67 6.00 -12.80
N ASP A 64 -8.11 4.75 -12.70
CA ASP A 64 -9.17 4.36 -11.80
C ASP A 64 -8.95 2.89 -11.40
N VAL A 65 -8.55 2.70 -10.17
CA VAL A 65 -8.23 1.36 -9.66
C VAL A 65 -9.51 0.54 -9.41
N PHE A 66 -10.63 1.23 -9.05
CA PHE A 66 -11.94 0.60 -8.81
C PHE A 66 -13.10 1.53 -9.18
N PRO A 67 -13.43 1.64 -10.47
CA PRO A 67 -14.35 2.68 -10.99
C PRO A 67 -15.80 2.57 -10.53
N THR A 68 -16.22 1.45 -9.99
CA THR A 68 -17.65 1.17 -9.78
C THR A 68 -18.13 1.29 -8.34
N ASP A 69 -17.24 1.60 -7.40
CA ASP A 69 -17.58 1.38 -5.99
C ASP A 69 -17.98 2.66 -5.24
N GLY A 70 -18.26 3.76 -5.97
CA GLY A 70 -18.58 5.04 -5.32
C GLY A 70 -17.52 5.47 -4.32
N GLY A 71 -16.35 4.86 -4.45
CA GLY A 71 -15.28 4.92 -3.50
C GLY A 71 -14.31 6.05 -3.82
N ALA A 72 -13.21 6.02 -3.20
CA ALA A 72 -12.22 7.04 -2.98
C ALA A 72 -11.55 7.67 -4.22
N ASP A 73 -12.11 7.53 -5.42
CA ASP A 73 -11.46 8.07 -6.62
C ASP A 73 -9.97 7.69 -6.69
N LEU A 74 -9.68 6.44 -6.35
CA LEU A 74 -8.31 5.97 -6.17
C LEU A 74 -7.61 5.79 -7.51
N GLU A 75 -6.47 6.40 -7.65
CA GLU A 75 -5.61 6.26 -8.82
C GLU A 75 -4.19 5.86 -8.41
N LEU A 76 -3.48 5.24 -9.33
CA LEU A 76 -2.06 4.97 -9.24
C LEU A 76 -1.34 5.92 -10.20
N VAL A 77 -0.47 6.76 -9.69
CA VAL A 77 0.16 7.84 -10.46
C VAL A 77 1.68 7.81 -10.37
N ALA A 78 2.32 8.33 -11.41
CA ALA A 78 3.70 8.75 -11.40
C ALA A 78 3.76 10.26 -11.14
N ILE A 79 4.56 10.68 -10.17
CA ILE A 79 4.81 12.08 -9.81
C ILE A 79 6.31 12.31 -9.89
N GLU A 80 6.72 13.37 -10.59
CA GLU A 80 8.14 13.71 -10.75
C GLU A 80 8.81 13.97 -9.39
N GLY A 81 9.98 13.40 -9.18
CA GLY A 81 10.73 13.46 -7.94
C GLY A 81 10.28 12.48 -6.84
N GLU A 82 9.18 11.76 -7.05
CA GLU A 82 8.61 10.84 -6.06
C GLU A 82 8.91 9.38 -6.41
N LYS A 83 8.76 8.49 -5.40
CA LYS A 83 8.78 7.05 -5.65
C LYS A 83 7.70 6.67 -6.64
N LEU A 84 8.04 5.85 -7.62
CA LEU A 84 7.09 5.36 -8.62
C LEU A 84 5.88 4.70 -7.96
N GLY A 85 4.70 4.95 -8.54
CA GLY A 85 3.47 4.29 -8.13
C GLY A 85 2.89 4.83 -6.83
N GLN A 86 2.67 6.12 -6.80
CA GLN A 86 1.95 6.78 -5.72
C GLN A 86 0.47 6.46 -5.79
N LEU A 87 -0.09 6.01 -4.68
CA LEU A 87 -1.53 5.89 -4.49
C LEU A 87 -2.09 7.28 -4.14
N ARG A 88 -3.06 7.75 -4.92
CA ARG A 88 -3.67 9.06 -4.74
C ARG A 88 -5.19 8.95 -4.78
N GLY A 89 -5.87 9.59 -3.85
CA GLY A 89 -7.31 9.58 -3.74
C GLY A 89 -7.81 10.63 -2.77
N LEU A 90 -9.13 10.72 -2.58
CA LEU A 90 -9.70 11.59 -1.57
C LEU A 90 -9.31 11.09 -0.18
N GLY A 91 -8.84 11.99 0.65
CA GLY A 91 -8.51 11.76 2.05
C GLY A 91 -9.55 12.36 2.98
N PHE A 92 -9.33 12.27 4.28
CA PHE A 92 -10.14 12.98 5.27
C PHE A 92 -9.52 14.34 5.58
N GLN A 93 -10.37 15.37 5.66
CA GLN A 93 -9.94 16.69 6.15
C GLN A 93 -9.52 16.56 7.61
N ARG A 94 -8.44 17.26 7.98
CA ARG A 94 -7.91 17.24 9.34
C ARG A 94 -7.76 18.65 9.87
N ASP A 95 -7.98 18.80 11.16
CA ASP A 95 -7.72 20.05 11.89
C ASP A 95 -6.22 20.27 12.12
N GLY A 96 -5.86 21.37 12.77
CA GLY A 96 -4.48 21.73 13.10
C GLY A 96 -3.78 20.75 14.08
N ASN A 97 -4.52 19.87 14.74
CA ASN A 97 -4.02 18.84 15.66
C ASN A 97 -3.94 17.46 14.98
N GLY A 98 -4.40 17.36 13.71
CA GLY A 98 -4.40 16.12 12.95
C GLY A 98 -5.66 15.27 13.09
N ASN A 99 -6.68 15.73 13.84
CA ASN A 99 -7.95 15.01 14.01
C ASN A 99 -8.81 15.13 12.76
N ILE A 100 -9.59 14.09 12.44
CA ILE A 100 -10.52 14.11 11.31
C ILE A 100 -11.65 15.07 11.60
N ILE A 101 -11.94 15.97 10.66
CA ILE A 101 -13.05 16.91 10.75
C ILE A 101 -14.35 16.20 10.41
N HIS A 102 -15.34 16.37 11.29
CA HIS A 102 -16.70 15.84 11.10
C HIS A 102 -17.71 16.97 10.97
N GLU A 103 -18.65 16.85 10.07
CA GLU A 103 -19.81 17.72 9.97
C GLU A 103 -21.07 16.87 10.08
N ASN A 104 -21.92 17.17 11.06
CA ASN A 104 -23.09 16.36 11.43
C ASN A 104 -22.76 14.87 11.62
N GLY A 105 -21.55 14.58 12.11
CA GLY A 105 -21.08 13.24 12.37
C GLY A 105 -20.53 12.48 11.18
N ILE A 106 -20.42 13.12 10.05
CA ILE A 106 -19.85 12.53 8.82
C ILE A 106 -18.45 13.09 8.62
N PRO A 107 -17.41 12.22 8.51
CA PRO A 107 -16.07 12.67 8.19
C PRO A 107 -16.06 13.43 6.87
N GLN A 108 -15.43 14.59 6.85
CA GLN A 108 -15.31 15.40 5.66
C GLN A 108 -14.15 14.91 4.80
N LEU A 109 -14.41 14.77 3.51
CA LEU A 109 -13.38 14.43 2.54
C LEU A 109 -12.65 15.69 2.07
N THR A 110 -11.40 15.50 1.64
CA THR A 110 -10.65 16.60 1.01
C THR A 110 -11.27 16.96 -0.33
N ASP A 111 -11.21 18.24 -0.70
CA ASP A 111 -11.72 18.70 -2.02
C ASP A 111 -10.80 18.21 -3.15
N GLU A 112 -9.53 18.01 -2.85
CA GLU A 112 -8.52 17.55 -3.79
C GLU A 112 -7.98 16.18 -3.37
N LYS A 113 -7.51 15.40 -4.37
CA LYS A 113 -6.87 14.12 -4.13
C LYS A 113 -5.54 14.32 -3.41
N VAL A 114 -5.31 13.50 -2.41
CA VAL A 114 -4.07 13.49 -1.62
C VAL A 114 -3.29 12.21 -1.87
N THR A 115 -1.97 12.31 -1.79
CA THR A 115 -1.08 11.18 -1.95
C THR A 115 -0.99 10.38 -0.66
N ALA A 116 -1.27 9.08 -0.73
CA ALA A 116 -1.19 8.17 0.40
C ALA A 116 0.19 7.49 0.51
N GLY A 117 1.03 7.62 -0.49
CA GLY A 117 2.36 7.04 -0.59
C GLY A 117 2.49 5.96 -1.66
N SER A 118 3.71 5.50 -1.92
CA SER A 118 4.02 4.52 -2.95
C SER A 118 3.65 3.09 -2.53
N TYR A 119 3.27 2.27 -3.51
CA TYR A 119 3.09 0.83 -3.30
C TYR A 119 4.42 0.08 -3.10
N GLN A 120 5.54 0.68 -3.43
CA GLN A 120 6.85 0.05 -3.31
C GLN A 120 7.22 -0.15 -1.84
N PRO A 121 7.58 -1.37 -1.43
CA PRO A 121 8.12 -1.59 -0.09
C PRO A 121 9.53 -1.00 0.02
N ASP A 122 9.89 -0.59 1.22
CA ASP A 122 11.24 -0.11 1.54
C ASP A 122 12.25 -1.27 1.60
N ALA A 123 11.80 -2.44 2.04
CA ALA A 123 12.60 -3.66 2.05
C ALA A 123 11.75 -4.91 1.97
N ARG A 124 12.35 -6.00 1.47
CA ARG A 124 11.83 -7.36 1.51
C ARG A 124 12.83 -8.24 2.24
N ILE A 125 12.33 -9.12 3.09
CA ILE A 125 13.14 -9.99 3.94
C ILE A 125 12.61 -11.40 3.82
N GLY A 126 13.47 -12.35 3.48
CA GLY A 126 13.19 -13.78 3.50
C GLY A 126 14.11 -14.47 4.52
N PHE A 127 13.56 -15.38 5.29
CA PHE A 127 14.30 -16.20 6.23
C PHE A 127 13.87 -17.66 6.09
N GLN A 128 14.70 -18.45 5.41
CA GLN A 128 14.46 -19.87 5.17
C GLN A 128 15.31 -20.71 6.08
N ASN A 129 14.75 -21.80 6.57
CA ASN A 129 15.45 -22.81 7.35
C ASN A 129 15.18 -24.20 6.80
N ILE A 130 16.21 -25.00 6.71
CA ILE A 130 16.15 -26.40 6.27
C ILE A 130 16.86 -27.22 7.34
N LEU A 131 16.11 -28.12 7.95
CA LEU A 131 16.59 -29.03 8.99
C LEU A 131 16.44 -30.46 8.50
N ASN A 132 17.53 -31.21 8.53
CA ASN A 132 17.52 -32.64 8.23
C ASN A 132 17.89 -33.41 9.50
N TYR A 133 17.10 -34.41 9.81
CA TYR A 133 17.39 -35.35 10.90
C TYR A 133 17.18 -36.75 10.38
N LYS A 134 18.27 -37.49 10.19
CA LYS A 134 18.27 -38.82 9.59
C LYS A 134 17.56 -38.83 8.27
N ASN A 135 16.38 -39.47 8.18
CA ASN A 135 15.55 -39.57 6.96
C ASN A 135 14.42 -38.52 6.91
N TRP A 136 14.39 -37.57 7.84
CA TRP A 136 13.38 -36.52 7.91
C TRP A 136 13.98 -35.19 7.48
N GLU A 137 13.25 -34.49 6.62
CA GLU A 137 13.52 -33.10 6.28
C GLU A 137 12.35 -32.23 6.71
N PHE A 138 12.67 -31.11 7.38
CA PHE A 138 11.72 -30.08 7.72
C PHE A 138 12.23 -28.74 7.22
N SER A 139 11.42 -28.03 6.42
CA SER A 139 11.76 -26.71 5.93
C SER A 139 10.64 -25.73 6.15
N PHE A 140 10.99 -24.47 6.42
CA PHE A 140 10.04 -23.37 6.53
C PHE A 140 10.69 -22.06 6.08
N LEU A 141 9.86 -21.17 5.58
CA LEU A 141 10.21 -19.84 5.12
C LEU A 141 9.32 -18.82 5.82
N PHE A 142 9.95 -17.81 6.40
CA PHE A 142 9.30 -16.54 6.73
C PHE A 142 9.64 -15.55 5.65
N ASP A 143 8.62 -14.95 5.05
CA ASP A 143 8.75 -13.89 4.06
C ASP A 143 7.96 -12.68 4.51
N GLY A 144 8.53 -11.50 4.32
CA GLY A 144 7.92 -10.26 4.77
C GLY A 144 8.41 -9.06 3.99
N GLN A 145 7.64 -8.00 4.08
CA GLN A 145 8.02 -6.70 3.54
C GLN A 145 7.82 -5.60 4.58
N VAL A 146 8.66 -4.59 4.50
CA VAL A 146 8.60 -3.37 5.31
C VAL A 146 8.24 -2.21 4.40
N GLY A 147 7.35 -1.35 4.85
CA GLY A 147 6.90 -0.20 4.05
C GLY A 147 5.97 -0.59 2.89
N GLY A 148 5.78 0.36 1.98
CA GLY A 148 4.81 0.26 0.90
C GLY A 148 3.38 0.55 1.37
N ARG A 149 2.53 0.92 0.42
CA ARG A 149 1.10 1.18 0.65
C ARG A 149 0.26 0.19 -0.14
N LEU A 150 -0.80 -0.28 0.46
CA LEU A 150 -1.74 -1.21 -0.16
C LEU A 150 -3.16 -0.69 0.05
N TYR A 151 -3.91 -0.60 -1.04
CA TYR A 151 -5.35 -0.38 -0.94
C TYR A 151 -6.07 -1.72 -0.74
N SER A 152 -6.82 -1.81 0.33
CA SER A 152 -7.64 -2.99 0.63
C SER A 152 -9.09 -2.77 0.23
N ARG A 153 -9.45 -3.21 -0.99
CA ARG A 153 -10.85 -3.18 -1.44
C ARG A 153 -11.79 -3.95 -0.50
N LYS A 154 -11.31 -5.09 0.00
CA LYS A 154 -12.08 -5.87 0.99
C LYS A 154 -12.42 -5.02 2.22
N HIS A 155 -11.45 -4.31 2.76
CA HIS A 155 -11.66 -3.44 3.92
C HIS A 155 -12.65 -2.32 3.59
N ALA A 156 -12.50 -1.66 2.46
CA ALA A 156 -13.41 -0.60 2.01
C ALA A 156 -14.85 -1.10 1.88
N LEU A 157 -15.07 -2.26 1.25
CA LEU A 157 -16.39 -2.87 1.12
C LEU A 157 -16.99 -3.31 2.45
N LEU A 158 -16.18 -3.86 3.34
CA LEU A 158 -16.63 -4.24 4.69
C LEU A 158 -17.01 -3.01 5.50
N THR A 159 -16.24 -1.92 5.38
CA THR A 159 -16.55 -0.65 6.07
C THR A 159 -17.83 -0.05 5.52
N SER A 160 -17.98 0.05 4.20
CA SER A 160 -19.19 0.58 3.58
C SER A 160 -20.42 -0.28 3.86
N GLY A 161 -20.27 -1.58 3.93
CA GLY A 161 -21.33 -2.53 4.28
C GLY A 161 -21.60 -2.64 5.79
N GLY A 162 -20.82 -1.96 6.64
CA GLY A 162 -20.96 -2.00 8.10
C GLY A 162 -20.52 -3.32 8.75
N ALA A 163 -19.68 -4.07 8.06
CA ALA A 163 -19.15 -5.34 8.56
C ALA A 163 -17.68 -5.23 9.04
N ALA A 164 -17.02 -4.10 8.79
CA ALA A 164 -15.71 -3.84 9.37
C ALA A 164 -15.83 -3.48 10.85
N THR A 165 -14.85 -3.90 11.63
CA THR A 165 -14.76 -3.57 13.05
C THR A 165 -13.44 -2.87 13.34
N ASN A 166 -13.44 -2.00 14.37
CA ASN A 166 -12.21 -1.46 14.94
C ASN A 166 -11.54 -2.49 15.87
N GLU A 167 -10.45 -2.11 16.51
CA GLU A 167 -9.72 -2.94 17.47
C GLU A 167 -10.58 -3.41 18.65
N ASP A 168 -11.59 -2.64 19.02
CA ASP A 168 -12.54 -2.96 20.10
C ASP A 168 -13.69 -3.86 19.63
N GLY A 169 -13.68 -4.32 18.38
CA GLY A 169 -14.73 -5.15 17.81
C GLY A 169 -16.01 -4.41 17.44
N GLN A 170 -15.97 -3.10 17.40
CA GLN A 170 -17.11 -2.25 17.03
C GLN A 170 -17.19 -2.09 15.52
N ASN A 171 -18.38 -2.08 14.96
CA ASN A 171 -18.59 -1.93 13.52
C ASN A 171 -18.24 -0.53 13.05
N LEU A 172 -17.40 -0.46 12.02
CA LEU A 172 -17.09 0.77 11.30
C LEU A 172 -17.98 0.84 10.05
N ASN A 173 -19.06 1.56 10.11
CA ASN A 173 -19.90 1.78 8.95
C ASN A 173 -20.12 3.25 8.69
N MET A 174 -19.41 3.74 7.70
CA MET A 174 -19.49 5.12 7.24
C MET A 174 -20.62 5.37 6.23
N SER A 175 -21.16 4.31 5.63
CA SER A 175 -22.11 4.45 4.51
C SER A 175 -23.56 4.51 4.93
N THR A 176 -23.90 4.07 6.12
CA THR A 176 -25.27 4.15 6.60
C THR A 176 -25.47 5.45 7.35
N LEU A 177 -26.14 6.31 6.71
CA LEU A 177 -26.68 7.56 7.26
C LEU A 177 -27.69 7.36 8.40
N THR A 178 -27.86 6.13 8.88
CA THR A 178 -28.77 5.78 9.95
C THR A 178 -28.02 5.28 11.17
N GLY A 179 -27.90 6.11 12.18
CA GLY A 179 -27.44 5.73 13.52
C GLY A 179 -25.98 5.33 13.66
N ARG A 180 -25.31 5.00 12.57
CA ARG A 180 -23.91 4.55 12.59
C ARG A 180 -22.93 5.68 12.32
N ALA A 181 -23.35 6.73 11.63
CA ALA A 181 -22.62 7.97 11.60
C ALA A 181 -22.49 8.55 13.02
N GLU A 182 -23.53 8.42 13.79
CA GLU A 182 -23.54 8.80 15.21
C GLU A 182 -22.56 7.95 16.04
N TYR A 183 -22.43 6.69 15.69
CA TYR A 183 -21.47 5.79 16.31
C TYR A 183 -20.01 6.19 15.98
N ASP A 184 -19.74 6.50 14.74
CA ASP A 184 -18.40 6.97 14.32
C ASP A 184 -18.02 8.30 14.97
N ILE A 185 -19.00 9.16 15.23
CA ILE A 185 -18.78 10.40 15.98
C ILE A 185 -18.38 10.06 17.41
N SER A 186 -19.11 9.17 18.06
CA SER A 186 -18.81 8.82 19.44
C SER A 186 -17.45 8.13 19.57
N TYR A 187 -17.07 7.36 18.57
CA TYR A 187 -15.77 6.73 18.49
C TYR A 187 -14.65 7.77 18.32
N ASN A 188 -14.84 8.71 17.41
CA ASN A 188 -13.82 9.74 17.19
C ASN A 188 -13.77 10.77 18.33
N ALA A 189 -14.89 11.03 18.97
CA ALA A 189 -14.93 11.89 20.17
C ALA A 189 -14.27 11.22 21.38
N SER A 190 -14.30 9.88 21.43
CA SER A 190 -13.59 9.12 22.48
C SER A 190 -12.13 8.84 22.11
N GLY A 191 -11.78 8.98 20.85
CA GLY A 191 -10.41 8.92 20.35
C GLY A 191 -9.66 10.24 20.40
N GLU A 192 -10.25 11.22 21.07
CA GLU A 192 -9.55 12.48 21.39
C GLU A 192 -8.37 12.25 22.32
#